data_95914d383488ae22543af1dbe287c336
#
_entry.id   95914d383488ae22543af1dbe287c336
#
_cell.length_a   1.000
_cell.length_b   1.000
_cell.length_c   1.000
_cell.angle_alpha   90.00
_cell.angle_beta   90.00
_cell.angle_gamma   90.00
#
_symmetry.space_group_name_H-M   'P 1'
#
loop_
_entity.id
_entity.type
_entity.pdbx_description
1 polymer ?
#
loop_
_entity_poly.entity_id
_entity_poly.type
_entity_poly.pdbx_seq_one_letter_code
_entity_poly.pdbx_strand_id
1 'polypeptide(L)'
;MVFNKKLFDDYGLEYPYEMVLDGTWVYDKFETYARSIGQDLNGDGKMDIADDLFGYGAHMWMGGVEALYSTGSRVVTTDSEGYPRLSFYNEKVVDIYDRYTALVRSSECCHLQPMGDDYLRAFCSGRVGMADTNIRSMIEGHFRDADVDYGFVPFPKYDENVEKYYSFVDAGQSLWVVPVTVSDSSRTGVVLETMAYLGQKYIIPAYYDVTLQKKYMRDEMSIEMLEIVKDGATFDLGYYNSEQFGGSLANPGADLMANKTMTITSLYNKYEQSVNTLIDKSMIFYLED
;
A
#
# COMPACT_ATOMS: atom_id res chain seq x y z
N MET A 1 4.18 5.84 -2.10
CA MET A 1 4.26 6.84 -1.00
C MET A 1 4.82 8.14 -1.53
N VAL A 2 4.57 9.26 -0.83
CA VAL A 2 5.15 10.57 -1.17
C VAL A 2 6.04 11.07 -0.04
N PHE A 3 7.03 11.92 -0.36
CA PHE A 3 7.88 12.58 0.63
C PHE A 3 8.03 14.06 0.34
N ASN A 4 8.13 14.88 1.38
CA ASN A 4 8.25 16.32 1.32
C ASN A 4 9.73 16.73 1.20
N LYS A 5 10.15 17.19 0.02
CA LYS A 5 11.54 17.54 -0.25
C LYS A 5 12.07 18.63 0.68
N LYS A 6 11.24 19.63 0.97
CA LYS A 6 11.66 20.71 1.87
C LYS A 6 11.99 20.19 3.28
N LEU A 7 11.13 19.31 3.84
CA LEU A 7 11.42 18.73 5.15
C LEU A 7 12.63 17.82 5.10
N PHE A 8 12.84 17.08 4.02
CA PHE A 8 14.05 16.27 3.85
C PHE A 8 15.30 17.16 3.84
N ASP A 9 15.29 18.27 3.10
CA ASP A 9 16.39 19.24 3.07
C ASP A 9 16.62 19.87 4.46
N ASP A 10 15.54 20.32 5.13
CA ASP A 10 15.61 20.95 6.45
C ASP A 10 16.22 20.02 7.53
N TYR A 11 15.97 18.71 7.42
CA TYR A 11 16.50 17.69 8.33
C TYR A 11 17.76 16.97 7.83
N GLY A 12 18.30 17.38 6.67
CA GLY A 12 19.51 16.82 6.08
C GLY A 12 19.37 15.35 5.67
N LEU A 13 18.18 14.94 5.24
CA LEU A 13 17.87 13.59 4.78
C LEU A 13 18.09 13.48 3.27
N GLU A 14 18.69 12.38 2.84
CA GLU A 14 18.82 12.07 1.41
C GLU A 14 17.46 11.70 0.80
N TYR A 15 17.21 12.15 -0.42
CA TYR A 15 16.01 11.73 -1.15
C TYR A 15 16.11 10.22 -1.45
N PRO A 16 15.00 9.46 -1.28
CA PRO A 16 15.06 8.00 -1.41
C PRO A 16 15.27 7.47 -2.82
N TYR A 17 15.34 8.31 -3.84
CA TYR A 17 15.40 7.89 -5.24
C TYR A 17 16.53 6.92 -5.56
N GLU A 18 17.78 7.30 -5.27
CA GLU A 18 18.93 6.44 -5.52
C GLU A 18 18.86 5.15 -4.69
N MET A 19 18.37 5.24 -3.45
CA MET A 19 18.15 4.06 -2.62
C MET A 19 17.12 3.10 -3.21
N VAL A 20 16.09 3.62 -3.89
CA VAL A 20 15.13 2.77 -4.61
C VAL A 20 15.80 2.07 -5.78
N LEU A 21 16.58 2.79 -6.59
CA LEU A 21 17.28 2.23 -7.74
C LEU A 21 18.31 1.17 -7.34
N ASP A 22 19.04 1.41 -6.25
CA ASP A 22 20.02 0.48 -5.70
C ASP A 22 19.41 -0.66 -4.86
N GLY A 23 18.09 -0.61 -4.60
CA GLY A 23 17.38 -1.60 -3.78
C GLY A 23 17.63 -1.48 -2.28
N THR A 24 18.22 -0.39 -1.80
CA THR A 24 18.53 -0.10 -0.39
C THR A 24 17.48 0.76 0.31
N TRP A 25 16.42 1.17 -0.37
CA TRP A 25 15.24 1.78 0.24
C TRP A 25 14.45 0.71 0.99
N VAL A 26 14.83 0.48 2.26
CA VAL A 26 14.27 -0.55 3.12
C VAL A 26 13.63 0.04 4.36
N TYR A 27 12.87 -0.77 5.09
CA TYR A 27 12.08 -0.35 6.24
C TYR A 27 12.92 0.34 7.34
N ASP A 28 14.17 -0.07 7.55
CA ASP A 28 15.09 0.56 8.51
C ASP A 28 15.34 2.04 8.17
N LYS A 29 15.55 2.35 6.89
CA LYS A 29 15.76 3.73 6.43
C LYS A 29 14.48 4.54 6.57
N PHE A 30 13.36 4.00 6.13
CA PHE A 30 12.05 4.63 6.26
C PHE A 30 11.73 4.96 7.73
N GLU A 31 11.87 3.98 8.64
CA GLU A 31 11.61 4.17 10.07
C GLU A 31 12.53 5.25 10.67
N THR A 32 13.82 5.24 10.31
CA THR A 32 14.78 6.25 10.73
C THR A 32 14.34 7.65 10.29
N TYR A 33 13.93 7.80 9.04
CA TYR A 33 13.47 9.08 8.49
C TYR A 33 12.16 9.54 9.13
N ALA A 34 11.22 8.63 9.30
CA ALA A 34 9.95 8.94 9.98
C ALA A 34 10.16 9.44 11.42
N ARG A 35 11.11 8.84 12.16
CA ARG A 35 11.40 9.23 13.54
C ARG A 35 12.22 10.53 13.66
N SER A 36 12.89 10.98 12.60
CA SER A 36 13.75 12.17 12.66
C SER A 36 12.99 13.49 12.46
N ILE A 37 11.78 13.50 11.90
CA ILE A 37 11.07 14.73 11.54
C ILE A 37 10.06 15.20 12.60
N GLY A 38 9.64 14.35 13.54
CA GLY A 38 8.61 14.70 14.53
C GLY A 38 8.99 15.91 15.38
N GLN A 39 8.12 16.94 15.48
CA GLN A 39 8.36 18.13 16.28
C GLN A 39 7.05 18.80 16.74
N ASP A 40 6.93 19.04 18.04
CA ASP A 40 5.91 19.90 18.65
C ASP A 40 6.32 21.37 18.39
N LEU A 41 5.63 22.04 17.48
CA LEU A 41 5.96 23.40 17.05
C LEU A 41 5.39 24.47 17.98
N ASN A 42 4.24 24.21 18.60
CA ASN A 42 3.58 25.16 19.48
C ASN A 42 4.06 25.07 20.94
N GLY A 43 4.77 23.96 21.29
CA GLY A 43 5.36 23.74 22.63
C GLY A 43 4.35 23.43 23.71
N ASP A 44 3.16 22.95 23.36
CA ASP A 44 2.09 22.64 24.33
C ASP A 44 2.20 21.23 24.94
N GLY A 45 3.17 20.44 24.47
CA GLY A 45 3.45 19.07 24.93
C GLY A 45 2.50 18.02 24.35
N LYS A 46 1.75 18.37 23.31
CA LYS A 46 0.87 17.45 22.56
C LYS A 46 1.20 17.54 21.08
N MET A 47 1.10 16.41 20.41
CA MET A 47 1.26 16.37 18.95
C MET A 47 -0.11 16.41 18.28
N ASP A 48 -0.36 17.44 17.47
CA ASP A 48 -1.59 17.64 16.70
C ASP A 48 -1.30 17.84 15.22
N ILE A 49 -2.00 17.13 14.34
CA ILE A 49 -1.80 17.20 12.88
C ILE A 49 -2.12 18.61 12.30
N ALA A 50 -2.88 19.42 13.00
CA ALA A 50 -3.19 20.78 12.59
C ALA A 50 -2.04 21.76 12.82
N ASP A 51 -1.19 21.53 13.84
CA ASP A 51 -0.22 22.51 14.31
C ASP A 51 1.23 22.05 14.26
N ASP A 52 1.49 20.72 14.25
CA ASP A 52 2.83 20.15 14.46
C ASP A 52 3.38 19.42 13.24
N LEU A 53 4.67 19.06 13.31
CA LEU A 53 5.36 18.29 12.27
C LEU A 53 5.36 16.81 12.61
N PHE A 54 5.01 16.00 11.62
CA PHE A 54 5.08 14.55 11.69
C PHE A 54 6.02 13.98 10.62
N GLY A 55 6.81 12.99 10.98
CA GLY A 55 7.67 12.30 10.02
C GLY A 55 6.88 11.40 9.08
N TYR A 56 5.80 10.79 9.58
CA TYR A 56 4.98 9.90 8.76
C TYR A 56 3.48 10.09 9.03
N GLY A 57 2.72 10.28 7.97
CA GLY A 57 1.28 10.23 7.95
C GLY A 57 0.79 8.91 7.37
N ALA A 58 0.13 8.10 8.19
CA ALA A 58 -0.34 6.76 7.84
C ALA A 58 -1.87 6.69 7.77
N HIS A 59 -2.39 6.04 6.75
CA HIS A 59 -3.79 5.60 6.74
C HIS A 59 -3.90 4.22 7.40
N MET A 60 -4.83 4.07 8.35
CA MET A 60 -4.98 2.84 9.15
C MET A 60 -5.06 1.56 8.30
N TRP A 61 -5.68 1.65 7.13
CA TRP A 61 -5.90 0.50 6.27
C TRP A 61 -4.77 0.29 5.25
N MET A 62 -4.31 1.33 4.56
CA MET A 62 -3.31 1.19 3.48
C MET A 62 -1.96 0.72 4.00
N GLY A 63 -1.39 1.42 4.96
CA GLY A 63 -0.06 1.12 5.45
C GLY A 63 0.08 -0.27 6.07
N GLY A 64 -1.00 -0.80 6.67
CA GLY A 64 -1.00 -2.18 7.18
C GLY A 64 -0.92 -3.24 6.07
N VAL A 65 -1.53 -2.99 4.91
CA VAL A 65 -1.43 -3.89 3.73
C VAL A 65 -0.06 -3.74 3.07
N GLU A 66 0.43 -2.52 2.92
CA GLU A 66 1.77 -2.23 2.40
C GLU A 66 2.87 -2.92 3.22
N ALA A 67 2.76 -2.91 4.55
CA ALA A 67 3.69 -3.58 5.44
C ALA A 67 3.78 -5.09 5.16
N LEU A 68 2.66 -5.77 4.88
CA LEU A 68 2.68 -7.17 4.47
C LEU A 68 3.48 -7.36 3.17
N TYR A 69 3.12 -6.61 2.14
CA TYR A 69 3.73 -6.80 0.81
C TYR A 69 5.19 -6.36 0.76
N SER A 70 5.60 -5.46 1.66
CA SER A 70 7.01 -5.07 1.79
C SER A 70 7.94 -6.25 2.07
N THR A 71 7.43 -7.33 2.70
CA THR A 71 8.17 -8.57 2.97
C THR A 71 8.26 -9.52 1.78
N GLY A 72 7.53 -9.24 0.69
CA GLY A 72 7.32 -10.17 -0.41
C GLY A 72 6.27 -11.25 -0.14
N SER A 73 5.65 -11.25 1.05
CA SER A 73 4.62 -12.22 1.43
C SER A 73 3.24 -11.90 0.83
N ARG A 74 2.35 -12.88 0.86
CA ARG A 74 0.96 -12.80 0.43
C ARG A 74 0.05 -13.40 1.50
N VAL A 75 -1.21 -12.99 1.52
CA VAL A 75 -2.22 -13.64 2.37
C VAL A 75 -2.42 -15.09 1.92
N VAL A 76 -2.60 -15.28 0.61
CA VAL A 76 -2.79 -16.59 0.00
C VAL A 76 -1.88 -16.74 -1.20
N THR A 77 -1.21 -17.88 -1.30
CA THR A 77 -0.45 -18.31 -2.49
C THR A 77 -1.01 -19.64 -3.00
N THR A 78 -0.63 -20.02 -4.22
CA THR A 78 -0.97 -21.34 -4.75
C THR A 78 0.16 -22.34 -4.45
N ASP A 79 -0.20 -23.57 -4.10
CA ASP A 79 0.76 -24.68 -3.99
C ASP A 79 1.20 -25.20 -5.36
N SER A 80 2.01 -26.27 -5.38
CA SER A 80 2.52 -26.89 -6.61
C SER A 80 1.44 -27.50 -7.51
N GLU A 81 0.25 -27.75 -6.98
CA GLU A 81 -0.91 -28.27 -7.70
C GLU A 81 -1.86 -27.15 -8.16
N GLY A 82 -1.54 -25.88 -7.82
CA GLY A 82 -2.34 -24.72 -8.17
C GLY A 82 -3.44 -24.40 -7.17
N TYR A 83 -3.52 -25.09 -6.05
CA TYR A 83 -4.53 -24.84 -5.02
C TYR A 83 -4.14 -23.69 -4.10
N PRO A 84 -5.08 -22.80 -3.73
CA PRO A 84 -4.82 -21.73 -2.79
C PRO A 84 -4.49 -22.27 -1.38
N ARG A 85 -3.49 -21.67 -0.75
CA ARG A 85 -3.05 -21.97 0.61
C ARG A 85 -2.78 -20.68 1.36
N LEU A 86 -3.18 -20.65 2.63
CA LEU A 86 -2.82 -19.57 3.53
C LEU A 86 -1.29 -19.54 3.71
N SER A 87 -0.66 -18.44 3.29
CA SER A 87 0.79 -18.27 3.30
C SER A 87 1.28 -17.09 4.14
N PHE A 88 0.34 -16.41 4.74
CA PHE A 88 0.49 -15.15 5.44
C PHE A 88 1.59 -15.15 6.52
N TYR A 89 1.69 -16.21 7.33
CA TYR A 89 2.44 -16.18 8.57
C TYR A 89 3.87 -16.68 8.42
N ASN A 90 4.84 -15.82 8.66
CA ASN A 90 6.26 -16.12 8.71
C ASN A 90 7.01 -15.08 9.58
N GLU A 91 8.31 -15.32 9.84
CA GLU A 91 9.12 -14.46 10.73
C GLU A 91 9.20 -13.02 10.24
N LYS A 92 9.35 -12.78 8.92
CA LYS A 92 9.38 -11.41 8.37
C LYS A 92 8.06 -10.67 8.58
N VAL A 93 6.94 -11.37 8.44
CA VAL A 93 5.62 -10.80 8.67
C VAL A 93 5.40 -10.46 10.14
N VAL A 94 5.88 -11.30 11.05
CA VAL A 94 5.83 -10.99 12.50
C VAL A 94 6.64 -9.75 12.80
N ASP A 95 7.89 -9.70 12.37
CA ASP A 95 8.79 -8.58 12.63
C ASP A 95 8.27 -7.27 12.03
N ILE A 96 7.85 -7.27 10.76
CA ILE A 96 7.37 -6.04 10.11
C ILE A 96 6.13 -5.48 10.79
N TYR A 97 5.19 -6.32 11.23
CA TYR A 97 4.00 -5.83 11.91
C TYR A 97 4.30 -5.33 13.33
N ASP A 98 5.22 -5.95 14.05
CA ASP A 98 5.66 -5.46 15.36
C ASP A 98 6.31 -4.07 15.20
N ARG A 99 7.17 -3.89 14.23
CA ARG A 99 7.85 -2.61 13.92
C ARG A 99 6.87 -1.56 13.41
N TYR A 100 6.02 -1.93 12.43
CA TYR A 100 5.04 -1.01 11.85
C TYR A 100 4.06 -0.51 12.92
N THR A 101 3.53 -1.41 13.74
CA THR A 101 2.61 -1.03 14.82
C THR A 101 3.29 -0.14 15.87
N ALA A 102 4.56 -0.40 16.19
CA ALA A 102 5.34 0.44 17.09
C ALA A 102 5.55 1.85 16.50
N LEU A 103 5.86 1.96 15.20
CA LEU A 103 6.04 3.24 14.53
C LEU A 103 4.75 4.06 14.49
N VAL A 104 3.66 3.49 13.97
CA VAL A 104 2.40 4.24 13.77
C VAL A 104 1.67 4.57 15.08
N ARG A 105 2.03 3.90 16.18
CA ARG A 105 1.55 4.22 17.53
C ARG A 105 2.41 5.25 18.25
N SER A 106 3.56 5.63 17.68
CA SER A 106 4.42 6.68 18.21
C SER A 106 3.86 8.04 17.82
N SER A 107 3.05 8.63 18.70
CA SER A 107 2.46 9.95 18.47
C SER A 107 3.49 11.09 18.38
N GLU A 108 4.76 10.84 18.70
CA GLU A 108 5.84 11.82 18.60
C GLU A 108 6.30 12.05 17.15
N CYS A 109 6.10 11.09 16.26
CA CYS A 109 6.59 11.16 14.88
C CYS A 109 5.61 10.68 13.82
N CYS A 110 4.53 10.02 14.21
CA CYS A 110 3.57 9.45 13.29
C CYS A 110 2.13 9.89 13.61
N HIS A 111 1.42 10.34 12.57
CA HIS A 111 -0.02 10.53 12.62
C HIS A 111 -0.73 9.37 11.94
N LEU A 112 -1.49 8.59 12.71
CA LEU A 112 -2.32 7.51 12.21
C LEU A 112 -3.75 8.01 11.98
N GLN A 113 -4.18 8.05 10.73
CA GLN A 113 -5.52 8.46 10.31
C GLN A 113 -6.45 7.24 10.22
N PRO A 114 -7.46 7.13 11.09
CA PRO A 114 -8.41 6.00 11.02
C PRO A 114 -9.32 6.04 9.79
N MET A 115 -9.83 7.22 9.46
CA MET A 115 -10.76 7.47 8.35
C MET A 115 -10.50 8.85 7.76
N GLY A 116 -10.62 8.99 6.44
CA GLY A 116 -10.42 10.27 5.75
C GLY A 116 -8.99 10.50 5.29
N ASP A 117 -8.67 11.74 4.97
CA ASP A 117 -7.43 12.13 4.29
C ASP A 117 -6.75 13.37 4.91
N ASP A 118 -7.03 13.69 6.18
CA ASP A 118 -6.47 14.86 6.84
C ASP A 118 -4.94 14.83 6.90
N TYR A 119 -4.32 13.65 7.02
CA TYR A 119 -2.88 13.46 6.94
C TYR A 119 -2.31 13.86 5.57
N LEU A 120 -3.05 13.63 4.46
CA LEU A 120 -2.65 14.07 3.13
C LEU A 120 -2.80 15.60 2.98
N ARG A 121 -3.82 16.19 3.59
CA ARG A 121 -3.96 17.67 3.66
C ARG A 121 -2.79 18.29 4.43
N ALA A 122 -2.43 17.70 5.57
CA ALA A 122 -1.27 18.12 6.35
C ALA A 122 0.03 17.94 5.58
N PHE A 123 0.19 16.84 4.82
CA PHE A 123 1.31 16.66 3.90
C PHE A 123 1.37 17.78 2.85
N CYS A 124 0.27 18.03 2.14
CA CYS A 124 0.20 19.06 1.10
C CYS A 124 0.41 20.49 1.65
N SER A 125 0.21 20.71 2.94
CA SER A 125 0.52 21.98 3.63
C SER A 125 1.88 22.01 4.31
N GLY A 126 2.72 20.99 4.12
CA GLY A 126 4.11 20.97 4.57
C GLY A 126 4.36 20.47 5.98
N ARG A 127 3.37 19.83 6.64
CA ARG A 127 3.51 19.38 8.04
C ARG A 127 3.79 17.88 8.19
N VAL A 128 3.90 17.14 7.11
CA VAL A 128 4.21 15.71 7.14
C VAL A 128 5.39 15.43 6.22
N GLY A 129 6.37 14.69 6.72
CA GLY A 129 7.59 14.33 5.99
C GLY A 129 7.37 13.30 4.91
N MET A 130 6.68 12.22 5.25
CA MET A 130 6.31 11.14 4.34
C MET A 130 4.85 10.73 4.56
N ALA A 131 4.15 10.33 3.50
CA ALA A 131 2.78 9.84 3.61
C ALA A 131 2.54 8.65 2.68
N ASP A 132 1.82 7.64 3.18
CA ASP A 132 1.27 6.61 2.31
C ASP A 132 0.12 7.22 1.48
N THR A 133 0.06 6.85 0.22
CA THR A 133 -0.99 7.31 -0.69
C THR A 133 -1.15 6.32 -1.84
N ASN A 134 -2.26 6.39 -2.52
CA ASN A 134 -2.47 5.66 -3.75
C ASN A 134 -2.59 6.62 -4.95
N ILE A 135 -2.43 6.09 -6.15
CA ILE A 135 -2.47 6.86 -7.40
C ILE A 135 -3.81 7.59 -7.56
N ARG A 136 -4.92 6.99 -7.12
CA ARG A 136 -6.24 7.62 -7.17
C ARG A 136 -6.32 8.86 -6.27
N SER A 137 -5.85 8.76 -5.02
CA SER A 137 -5.83 9.88 -4.08
C SER A 137 -4.96 11.04 -4.56
N MET A 138 -3.87 10.75 -5.30
CA MET A 138 -3.06 11.80 -5.94
C MET A 138 -3.84 12.59 -6.97
N ILE A 139 -4.72 11.95 -7.75
CA ILE A 139 -5.47 12.59 -8.83
C ILE A 139 -6.73 13.29 -8.30
N GLU A 140 -7.47 12.63 -7.42
CA GLU A 140 -8.75 13.10 -6.88
C GLU A 140 -8.59 13.99 -5.64
N GLY A 141 -7.39 13.97 -5.02
CA GLY A 141 -7.12 14.61 -3.75
C GLY A 141 -6.42 15.96 -3.85
N HIS A 142 -5.64 16.30 -2.83
CA HIS A 142 -5.08 17.63 -2.58
C HIS A 142 -3.78 17.93 -3.34
N PHE A 143 -3.18 16.93 -4.01
CA PHE A 143 -1.85 17.05 -4.61
C PHE A 143 -1.76 18.02 -5.78
N ARG A 144 -2.87 18.26 -6.47
CA ARG A 144 -2.90 19.20 -7.61
C ARG A 144 -2.54 20.61 -7.19
N ASP A 145 -3.06 21.03 -6.05
CA ASP A 145 -2.93 22.39 -5.51
C ASP A 145 -2.00 22.40 -4.28
N ALA A 146 -1.15 21.36 -4.13
CA ALA A 146 -0.21 21.28 -3.02
C ALA A 146 0.86 22.36 -3.10
N ASP A 147 1.06 23.07 -2.00
CA ASP A 147 2.07 24.14 -1.85
C ASP A 147 3.49 23.58 -1.69
N VAL A 148 3.62 22.28 -1.45
CA VAL A 148 4.91 21.61 -1.22
C VAL A 148 5.49 21.03 -2.50
N ASP A 149 6.81 21.09 -2.64
CA ASP A 149 7.54 20.25 -3.57
C ASP A 149 7.72 18.87 -2.96
N TYR A 150 7.24 17.84 -3.66
CA TYR A 150 7.26 16.47 -3.19
C TYR A 150 7.84 15.52 -4.23
N GLY A 151 8.43 14.44 -3.73
CA GLY A 151 8.81 13.30 -4.53
C GLY A 151 7.85 12.12 -4.32
N PHE A 152 7.88 11.19 -5.27
CA PHE A 152 7.11 9.96 -5.25
C PHE A 152 8.04 8.76 -5.27
N VAL A 153 7.84 7.78 -4.38
CA VAL A 153 8.62 6.55 -4.28
C VAL A 153 7.73 5.36 -3.91
N PRO A 154 8.13 4.12 -4.18
CA PRO A 154 7.42 2.94 -3.68
C PRO A 154 7.46 2.91 -2.13
N PHE A 155 6.57 2.12 -1.52
CA PHE A 155 6.71 1.75 -0.12
C PHE A 155 8.03 0.96 0.06
N PRO A 156 8.78 1.14 1.17
CA PRO A 156 10.07 0.49 1.34
C PRO A 156 9.95 -1.04 1.37
N LYS A 157 10.98 -1.74 0.91
CA LYS A 157 11.10 -3.19 1.13
C LYS A 157 11.37 -3.48 2.60
N TYR A 158 11.01 -4.66 3.06
CA TYR A 158 11.35 -5.12 4.41
C TYR A 158 12.87 -5.12 4.64
N ASP A 159 13.61 -5.74 3.72
CA ASP A 159 15.06 -5.80 3.68
C ASP A 159 15.57 -5.80 2.22
N GLU A 160 16.88 -5.72 2.04
CA GLU A 160 17.51 -5.72 0.72
C GLU A 160 17.35 -7.05 -0.04
N ASN A 161 17.05 -8.15 0.67
CA ASN A 161 16.87 -9.48 0.07
C ASN A 161 15.47 -9.66 -0.55
N VAL A 162 14.53 -8.75 -0.31
CA VAL A 162 13.24 -8.76 -1.00
C VAL A 162 13.48 -8.40 -2.48
N GLU A 163 12.99 -9.25 -3.38
CA GLU A 163 13.30 -9.20 -4.81
C GLU A 163 13.00 -7.84 -5.46
N LYS A 164 11.83 -7.28 -5.15
CA LYS A 164 11.40 -6.00 -5.73
C LYS A 164 10.50 -5.21 -4.78
N TYR A 165 10.21 -3.97 -5.11
CA TYR A 165 9.20 -3.16 -4.43
C TYR A 165 7.82 -3.65 -4.85
N TYR A 166 7.09 -4.27 -3.93
CA TYR A 166 5.72 -4.71 -4.16
C TYR A 166 4.75 -3.60 -3.79
N SER A 167 3.79 -3.35 -4.66
CA SER A 167 2.72 -2.38 -4.45
C SER A 167 1.38 -3.09 -4.48
N PHE A 168 0.58 -2.95 -3.45
CA PHE A 168 -0.72 -3.58 -3.45
C PHE A 168 -1.68 -2.88 -4.44
N VAL A 169 -2.53 -3.66 -5.07
CA VAL A 169 -3.66 -3.15 -5.85
C VAL A 169 -4.92 -3.30 -5.00
N ASP A 170 -5.65 -2.20 -4.83
CA ASP A 170 -6.85 -2.16 -3.99
C ASP A 170 -7.96 -3.09 -4.52
N ALA A 171 -8.58 -3.87 -3.65
CA ALA A 171 -9.71 -4.73 -3.98
C ALA A 171 -10.98 -3.96 -4.37
N GLY A 172 -11.05 -2.67 -4.09
CA GLY A 172 -12.15 -1.78 -4.52
C GLY A 172 -12.14 -1.42 -6.01
N GLN A 173 -11.23 -1.98 -6.81
CA GLN A 173 -11.21 -1.78 -8.25
C GLN A 173 -12.43 -2.41 -8.94
N SER A 174 -12.84 -1.81 -10.07
CA SER A 174 -13.92 -2.36 -10.89
C SER A 174 -13.47 -3.60 -11.64
N LEU A 175 -14.27 -4.67 -11.57
CA LEU A 175 -14.08 -5.90 -12.33
C LEU A 175 -15.16 -6.04 -13.39
N TRP A 176 -14.79 -6.57 -14.55
CA TRP A 176 -15.73 -6.96 -15.59
C TRP A 176 -16.19 -8.39 -15.35
N VAL A 177 -17.50 -8.59 -15.35
CA VAL A 177 -18.10 -9.92 -15.20
C VAL A 177 -19.00 -10.23 -16.40
N VAL A 178 -19.00 -11.48 -16.82
CA VAL A 178 -19.90 -11.97 -17.89
C VAL A 178 -20.96 -12.85 -17.23
N PRO A 179 -22.27 -12.44 -17.28
CA PRO A 179 -23.33 -13.27 -16.73
C PRO A 179 -23.41 -14.62 -17.41
N VAL A 180 -23.73 -15.69 -16.68
CA VAL A 180 -23.93 -17.04 -17.23
C VAL A 180 -25.09 -17.11 -18.24
N THR A 181 -25.99 -16.13 -18.24
CA THR A 181 -27.14 -16.01 -19.16
C THR A 181 -26.78 -15.40 -20.51
N VAL A 182 -25.49 -15.05 -20.75
CA VAL A 182 -25.10 -14.50 -22.05
C VAL A 182 -25.37 -15.51 -23.18
N SER A 183 -26.02 -15.06 -24.24
CA SER A 183 -26.41 -15.92 -25.35
C SER A 183 -25.29 -16.29 -26.32
N ASP A 184 -24.22 -15.48 -26.34
CA ASP A 184 -23.04 -15.65 -27.21
C ASP A 184 -21.77 -15.21 -26.43
N SER A 185 -21.19 -16.17 -25.75
CA SER A 185 -19.97 -15.97 -24.95
C SER A 185 -18.73 -15.63 -25.81
N SER A 186 -18.68 -16.22 -27.01
CA SER A 186 -17.57 -15.95 -27.95
C SER A 186 -17.58 -14.51 -28.42
N ARG A 187 -18.71 -13.97 -28.81
CA ARG A 187 -18.86 -12.55 -29.19
C ARG A 187 -18.51 -11.64 -28.00
N THR A 188 -19.01 -11.96 -26.80
CA THR A 188 -18.71 -11.20 -25.59
C THR A 188 -17.22 -11.21 -25.31
N GLY A 189 -16.56 -12.36 -25.41
CA GLY A 189 -15.11 -12.49 -25.25
C GLY A 189 -14.32 -11.61 -26.23
N VAL A 190 -14.68 -11.65 -27.54
CA VAL A 190 -14.03 -10.80 -28.56
C VAL A 190 -14.20 -9.30 -28.23
N VAL A 191 -15.38 -8.87 -27.76
CA VAL A 191 -15.61 -7.48 -27.38
C VAL A 191 -14.73 -7.08 -26.18
N LEU A 192 -14.70 -7.90 -25.13
CA LEU A 192 -13.89 -7.62 -23.94
C LEU A 192 -12.41 -7.59 -24.26
N GLU A 193 -11.89 -8.54 -25.04
CA GLU A 193 -10.51 -8.58 -25.49
C GLU A 193 -10.15 -7.34 -26.32
N THR A 194 -11.05 -6.91 -27.22
CA THR A 194 -10.86 -5.70 -28.01
C THR A 194 -10.83 -4.46 -27.11
N MET A 195 -11.71 -4.37 -26.12
CA MET A 195 -11.72 -3.26 -25.15
C MET A 195 -10.45 -3.24 -24.33
N ALA A 196 -9.94 -4.39 -23.87
CA ALA A 196 -8.69 -4.49 -23.14
C ALA A 196 -7.50 -4.04 -24.00
N TYR A 197 -7.42 -4.51 -25.25
CA TYR A 197 -6.40 -4.09 -26.20
C TYR A 197 -6.42 -2.58 -26.49
N LEU A 198 -7.60 -2.02 -26.73
CA LEU A 198 -7.75 -0.57 -26.96
C LEU A 198 -7.45 0.22 -25.68
N GLY A 199 -7.83 -0.29 -24.52
CA GLY A 199 -7.49 0.28 -23.22
C GLY A 199 -5.99 0.36 -23.01
N GLN A 200 -5.27 -0.72 -23.28
CA GLN A 200 -3.81 -0.75 -23.21
C GLN A 200 -3.16 0.24 -24.20
N LYS A 201 -3.75 0.40 -25.38
CA LYS A 201 -3.19 1.26 -26.44
C LYS A 201 -3.47 2.74 -26.23
N TYR A 202 -4.62 3.11 -25.67
CA TYR A 202 -5.06 4.50 -25.61
C TYR A 202 -5.30 5.01 -24.19
N ILE A 203 -5.94 4.21 -23.32
CA ILE A 203 -6.34 4.68 -21.98
C ILE A 203 -5.13 4.67 -21.03
N ILE A 204 -4.37 3.59 -21.00
CA ILE A 204 -3.20 3.48 -20.12
C ILE A 204 -2.16 4.56 -20.41
N PRO A 205 -1.72 4.81 -21.66
CA PRO A 205 -0.81 5.91 -21.94
C PRO A 205 -1.41 7.29 -21.60
N ALA A 206 -2.67 7.53 -21.89
CA ALA A 206 -3.32 8.81 -21.55
C ALA A 206 -3.38 9.04 -20.02
N TYR A 207 -3.56 7.98 -19.25
CA TYR A 207 -3.61 8.06 -17.80
C TYR A 207 -2.21 8.18 -17.18
N TYR A 208 -1.29 7.28 -17.52
CA TYR A 208 0.05 7.25 -16.93
C TYR A 208 0.97 8.31 -17.52
N ASP A 209 1.13 8.38 -18.85
CA ASP A 209 2.13 9.23 -19.48
C ASP A 209 1.69 10.71 -19.55
N VAL A 210 0.38 10.97 -19.66
CA VAL A 210 -0.12 12.34 -19.77
C VAL A 210 -0.64 12.85 -18.43
N THR A 211 -1.49 12.10 -17.74
CA THR A 211 -2.12 12.61 -16.51
C THR A 211 -1.17 12.52 -15.32
N LEU A 212 -0.67 11.32 -15.00
CA LEU A 212 0.18 11.14 -13.83
C LEU A 212 1.53 11.83 -14.00
N GLN A 213 2.27 11.50 -15.05
CA GLN A 213 3.62 12.03 -15.23
C GLN A 213 3.63 13.56 -15.39
N LYS A 214 2.75 14.14 -16.23
CA LYS A 214 2.81 15.58 -16.53
C LYS A 214 2.11 16.48 -15.52
N LYS A 215 1.16 15.98 -14.73
CA LYS A 215 0.37 16.82 -13.83
C LYS A 215 0.70 16.63 -12.36
N TYR A 216 1.14 15.43 -11.98
CA TYR A 216 1.33 15.06 -10.57
C TYR A 216 2.76 14.69 -10.20
N MET A 217 3.56 14.14 -11.13
CA MET A 217 4.99 13.95 -10.88
C MET A 217 5.71 15.29 -11.03
N ARG A 218 6.44 15.69 -9.98
CA ARG A 218 7.10 16.99 -9.89
C ARG A 218 8.50 17.00 -10.50
N ASP A 219 9.08 15.82 -10.72
CA ASP A 219 10.42 15.64 -11.29
C ASP A 219 10.54 14.33 -12.09
N GLU A 220 11.63 14.20 -12.83
CA GLU A 220 11.94 13.03 -13.67
C GLU A 220 12.14 11.76 -12.84
N MET A 221 12.74 11.87 -11.66
CA MET A 221 12.94 10.72 -10.75
C MET A 221 11.61 10.15 -10.26
N SER A 222 10.64 11.01 -9.93
CA SER A 222 9.30 10.57 -9.56
C SER A 222 8.58 9.81 -10.69
N ILE A 223 8.88 10.14 -11.95
CA ILE A 223 8.37 9.40 -13.11
C ILE A 223 8.97 7.99 -13.17
N GLU A 224 10.27 7.86 -12.95
CA GLU A 224 10.96 6.57 -12.90
C GLU A 224 10.44 5.71 -11.73
N MET A 225 10.23 6.32 -10.57
CA MET A 225 9.63 5.64 -9.40
C MET A 225 8.20 5.16 -9.68
N LEU A 226 7.42 5.89 -10.47
CA LEU A 226 6.07 5.46 -10.86
C LEU A 226 6.10 4.17 -11.69
N GLU A 227 7.07 4.01 -12.58
CA GLU A 227 7.24 2.76 -13.33
C GLU A 227 7.61 1.58 -12.40
N ILE A 228 8.48 1.80 -11.40
CA ILE A 228 8.82 0.78 -10.40
C ILE A 228 7.57 0.38 -9.58
N VAL A 229 6.76 1.35 -9.17
CA VAL A 229 5.49 1.08 -8.45
C VAL A 229 4.52 0.27 -9.30
N LYS A 230 4.40 0.61 -10.58
CA LYS A 230 3.55 -0.08 -11.55
C LYS A 230 4.01 -1.53 -11.80
N ASP A 231 5.32 -1.73 -11.99
CA ASP A 231 5.90 -3.07 -12.15
C ASP A 231 5.81 -3.93 -10.88
N GLY A 232 5.72 -3.27 -9.73
CA GLY A 232 5.48 -3.87 -8.43
C GLY A 232 4.03 -4.27 -8.16
N ALA A 233 3.10 -3.90 -9.03
CA ALA A 233 1.67 -4.14 -8.82
C ALA A 233 1.38 -5.61 -8.46
N THR A 234 0.71 -5.80 -7.34
CA THR A 234 0.51 -7.10 -6.72
C THR A 234 -0.97 -7.38 -6.52
N PHE A 235 -1.39 -8.52 -7.06
CA PHE A 235 -2.73 -9.06 -6.89
C PHE A 235 -2.66 -10.26 -5.95
N ASP A 236 -3.33 -10.17 -4.81
CA ASP A 236 -3.36 -11.22 -3.79
C ASP A 236 -4.77 -11.81 -3.70
N LEU A 237 -4.87 -13.10 -4.00
CA LEU A 237 -6.15 -13.81 -3.99
C LEU A 237 -6.85 -13.70 -2.63
N GLY A 238 -6.10 -13.79 -1.54
CA GLY A 238 -6.63 -13.69 -0.19
C GLY A 238 -7.15 -12.30 0.15
N TYR A 239 -6.54 -11.25 -0.40
CA TYR A 239 -6.98 -9.88 -0.23
C TYR A 239 -8.19 -9.55 -1.12
N TYR A 240 -8.14 -9.92 -2.41
CA TYR A 240 -9.23 -9.66 -3.37
C TYR A 240 -10.52 -10.41 -3.06
N ASN A 241 -10.41 -11.65 -2.63
CA ASN A 241 -11.54 -12.50 -2.29
C ASN A 241 -11.49 -12.83 -0.79
N SER A 242 -11.44 -11.79 0.05
CA SER A 242 -11.31 -11.95 1.50
C SER A 242 -12.39 -12.82 2.10
N GLU A 243 -13.62 -12.77 1.60
CA GLU A 243 -14.74 -13.61 2.07
C GLU A 243 -14.53 -15.10 1.81
N GLN A 244 -13.77 -15.47 0.78
CA GLN A 244 -13.56 -16.85 0.34
C GLN A 244 -12.18 -17.40 0.73
N PHE A 245 -11.16 -16.57 0.74
CA PHE A 245 -9.78 -17.03 0.86
C PHE A 245 -8.96 -16.34 1.95
N GLY A 246 -9.25 -15.09 2.28
CA GLY A 246 -8.43 -14.31 3.21
C GLY A 246 -9.05 -14.14 4.60
N GLY A 247 -10.37 -14.07 4.68
CA GLY A 247 -11.09 -13.81 5.94
C GLY A 247 -10.55 -12.57 6.67
N SER A 248 -10.49 -12.67 7.98
CA SER A 248 -9.95 -11.60 8.83
C SER A 248 -8.44 -11.42 8.72
N LEU A 249 -7.73 -12.29 7.98
CA LEU A 249 -6.29 -12.15 7.70
C LEU A 249 -6.01 -11.41 6.38
N ALA A 250 -7.04 -11.04 5.62
CA ALA A 250 -6.88 -10.29 4.38
C ALA A 250 -6.30 -8.88 4.60
N ASN A 251 -6.66 -8.24 5.72
CA ASN A 251 -6.12 -6.94 6.12
C ASN A 251 -5.90 -6.88 7.63
N PRO A 252 -4.84 -7.50 8.14
CA PRO A 252 -4.56 -7.56 9.57
C PRO A 252 -4.19 -6.20 10.17
N GLY A 253 -3.72 -5.26 9.36
CA GLY A 253 -3.33 -3.93 9.81
C GLY A 253 -4.46 -3.19 10.50
N ALA A 254 -5.67 -3.25 9.96
CA ALA A 254 -6.84 -2.59 10.54
C ALA A 254 -7.15 -3.11 11.97
N ASP A 255 -7.15 -4.44 12.16
CA ASP A 255 -7.41 -5.06 13.45
C ASP A 255 -6.31 -4.74 14.48
N LEU A 256 -5.05 -4.75 14.06
CA LEU A 256 -3.92 -4.40 14.90
C LEU A 256 -3.96 -2.94 15.34
N MET A 257 -4.38 -2.03 14.45
CA MET A 257 -4.49 -0.61 14.79
C MET A 257 -5.68 -0.34 15.71
N ALA A 258 -6.81 -1.01 15.50
CA ALA A 258 -8.00 -0.89 16.35
C ALA A 258 -7.78 -1.44 17.77
N ASN A 259 -6.89 -2.43 17.95
CA ASN A 259 -6.60 -3.05 19.24
C ASN A 259 -5.12 -2.96 19.61
N LYS A 260 -4.78 -2.00 20.47
CA LYS A 260 -3.38 -1.72 20.86
C LYS A 260 -2.64 -2.88 21.56
N THR A 261 -3.34 -3.88 22.06
CA THR A 261 -2.74 -5.04 22.76
C THR A 261 -2.64 -6.28 21.85
N MET A 262 -3.23 -6.23 20.67
CA MET A 262 -3.20 -7.32 19.71
C MET A 262 -1.86 -7.36 18.98
N THR A 263 -1.27 -8.56 18.88
CA THR A 263 -0.11 -8.84 18.06
C THR A 263 -0.52 -9.60 16.81
N ILE A 264 0.30 -9.56 15.76
CA ILE A 264 0.04 -10.32 14.52
C ILE A 264 -0.04 -11.83 14.80
N THR A 265 0.79 -12.34 15.73
CA THR A 265 0.76 -13.74 16.17
C THR A 265 -0.58 -14.10 16.81
N SER A 266 -1.11 -13.25 17.70
CA SER A 266 -2.40 -13.50 18.34
C SER A 266 -3.57 -13.42 17.36
N LEU A 267 -3.48 -12.51 16.38
CA LEU A 267 -4.46 -12.36 15.31
C LEU A 267 -4.45 -13.61 14.40
N TYR A 268 -3.27 -14.05 13.99
CA TYR A 268 -3.10 -15.25 13.19
C TYR A 268 -3.69 -16.47 13.87
N ASN A 269 -3.29 -16.76 15.11
CA ASN A 269 -3.77 -17.90 15.90
C ASN A 269 -5.30 -17.88 16.09
N LYS A 270 -5.89 -16.68 16.16
CA LYS A 270 -7.34 -16.53 16.29
C LYS A 270 -8.09 -16.92 15.02
N TYR A 271 -7.53 -16.64 13.84
CA TYR A 271 -8.26 -16.75 12.57
C TYR A 271 -7.74 -17.83 11.61
N GLU A 272 -6.56 -18.42 11.83
CA GLU A 272 -5.95 -19.41 10.95
C GLU A 272 -6.92 -20.54 10.57
N GLN A 273 -7.52 -21.18 11.58
CA GLN A 273 -8.43 -22.31 11.34
C GLN A 273 -9.68 -21.89 10.55
N SER A 274 -10.23 -20.71 10.82
CA SER A 274 -11.41 -20.22 10.12
C SER A 274 -11.10 -19.86 8.66
N VAL A 275 -9.93 -19.29 8.41
CA VAL A 275 -9.47 -18.94 7.06
C VAL A 275 -9.18 -20.21 6.24
N ASN A 276 -8.49 -21.19 6.82
CA ASN A 276 -8.28 -22.48 6.14
C ASN A 276 -9.62 -23.17 5.82
N THR A 277 -10.60 -23.11 6.73
CA THR A 277 -11.94 -23.63 6.47
C THR A 277 -12.66 -22.90 5.33
N LEU A 278 -12.47 -21.58 5.19
CA LEU A 278 -13.02 -20.82 4.05
C LEU A 278 -12.38 -21.27 2.74
N ILE A 279 -11.06 -21.43 2.72
CA ILE A 279 -10.31 -21.89 1.55
C ILE A 279 -10.83 -23.28 1.13
N ASP A 280 -10.89 -24.23 2.06
CA ASP A 280 -11.36 -25.61 1.77
C ASP A 280 -12.78 -25.63 1.23
N LYS A 281 -13.70 -24.86 1.82
CA LYS A 281 -15.09 -24.75 1.33
C LYS A 281 -15.16 -24.13 -0.07
N SER A 282 -14.36 -23.11 -0.33
CA SER A 282 -14.35 -22.45 -1.63
C SER A 282 -13.81 -23.38 -2.70
N MET A 283 -12.82 -24.22 -2.37
CA MET A 283 -12.25 -25.19 -3.30
C MET A 283 -13.24 -26.25 -3.76
N ILE A 284 -14.23 -26.63 -2.93
CA ILE A 284 -15.28 -27.58 -3.32
C ILE A 284 -16.01 -27.11 -4.58
N PHE A 285 -16.32 -25.81 -4.67
CA PHE A 285 -17.03 -25.24 -5.84
C PHE A 285 -16.19 -25.25 -7.13
N TYR A 286 -14.86 -25.34 -7.03
CA TYR A 286 -13.96 -25.35 -8.18
C TYR A 286 -13.54 -26.77 -8.60
N LEU A 287 -13.80 -27.77 -7.74
CA LEU A 287 -13.43 -29.16 -7.98
C LEU A 287 -14.61 -30.07 -8.36
N GLU A 288 -15.85 -29.58 -8.23
CA GLU A 288 -17.08 -30.35 -8.53
C GLU A 288 -17.56 -30.22 -9.99
N ASP A 289 -16.75 -29.66 -10.91
CA ASP A 289 -17.06 -29.60 -12.37
C ASP A 289 -16.32 -30.77 -13.14
#